data_6890a610db1e423bf602ad1ea316b6a9
#
_entry.id   6890a610db1e423bf602ad1ea316b6a9
#
_cell.length_a   1.000
_cell.length_b   1.000
_cell.length_c   1.000
_cell.angle_alpha   90.00
_cell.angle_beta   90.00
_cell.angle_gamma   90.00
#
_symmetry.space_group_name_H-M   'P 1'
#
loop_
_entity.id
_entity.type
_entity.pdbx_description
1 polymer ?
#
loop_
_entity_poly.entity_id
_entity_poly.type
_entity_poly.pdbx_seq_one_letter_code
_entity_poly.pdbx_strand_id
1 'polypeptide(L)'
;MQLMEPNMQDKINYAVKRWELDQLEVIYEHASKGVFSAQSKHFGPIILKIDQHIPQLESEFHMLAQLSGCRSCKVYAFDKSAGLLLEERILPGTVLRSEASLEKRLQAFLQVFHEIHMPADSGVTYLNWLEKICEYCSEHQVAEDMASRAHLFCAEMFEKYPDRVLLHGDLHHDNLLLRTDGSYAMIDPKGVVGPAIMDLPRFILNELDTDHVCPDRQHSEEVIRLLGEQSGYPVADIEKLYYMEAVLANIWCVEDGEEMNRHELEIAKCFLQVT
;
A
#
# COMPACT_ATOMS: atom_id res chain seq x y z
N MET A 1 16.26 29.55 -20.90
CA MET A 1 15.79 28.43 -21.74
C MET A 1 15.30 27.38 -20.77
N GLN A 2 14.00 27.38 -20.47
CA GLN A 2 13.39 26.30 -19.68
C GLN A 2 13.52 25.01 -20.51
N LEU A 3 14.27 24.04 -20.00
CA LEU A 3 14.24 22.70 -20.55
C LEU A 3 12.82 22.20 -20.36
N MET A 4 12.10 21.93 -21.44
CA MET A 4 10.80 21.26 -21.36
C MET A 4 11.04 19.92 -20.67
N GLU A 5 10.25 19.64 -19.64
CA GLU A 5 10.28 18.32 -19.00
C GLU A 5 9.93 17.26 -20.05
N PRO A 6 10.65 16.10 -20.07
CA PRO A 6 10.35 15.04 -21.02
C PRO A 6 8.91 14.56 -20.82
N ASN A 7 8.16 14.46 -21.91
CA ASN A 7 6.81 13.89 -21.86
C ASN A 7 6.87 12.36 -21.59
N MET A 8 5.73 11.76 -21.31
CA MET A 8 5.63 10.31 -21.02
C MET A 8 6.27 9.47 -22.13
N GLN A 9 6.00 9.78 -23.39
CA GLN A 9 6.54 9.05 -24.54
C GLN A 9 8.07 9.13 -24.63
N ASP A 10 8.67 10.27 -24.30
CA ASP A 10 10.13 10.44 -24.29
C ASP A 10 10.77 9.57 -23.20
N LYS A 11 10.14 9.49 -22.01
CA LYS A 11 10.57 8.62 -20.91
C LYS A 11 10.47 7.15 -21.29
N ILE A 12 9.37 6.73 -21.94
CA ILE A 12 9.20 5.38 -22.48
C ILE A 12 10.31 5.05 -23.47
N ASN A 13 10.53 5.89 -24.46
CA ASN A 13 11.56 5.69 -25.50
C ASN A 13 12.96 5.59 -24.88
N TYR A 14 13.24 6.40 -23.87
CA TYR A 14 14.51 6.34 -23.13
C TYR A 14 14.65 5.00 -22.38
N ALA A 15 13.62 4.54 -21.66
CA ALA A 15 13.64 3.26 -20.93
C ALA A 15 13.79 2.07 -21.89
N VAL A 16 13.06 2.06 -23.01
CA VAL A 16 13.13 1.02 -24.05
C VAL A 16 14.55 0.88 -24.57
N LYS A 17 15.20 2.00 -24.89
CA LYS A 17 16.59 1.99 -25.38
C LYS A 17 17.59 1.59 -24.29
N ARG A 18 17.41 2.08 -23.06
CA ARG A 18 18.35 1.86 -21.95
C ARG A 18 18.41 0.41 -21.48
N TRP A 19 17.25 -0.23 -21.40
CA TRP A 19 17.09 -1.59 -20.85
C TRP A 19 16.72 -2.64 -21.89
N GLU A 20 16.81 -2.29 -23.18
CA GLU A 20 16.51 -3.16 -24.31
C GLU A 20 15.15 -3.86 -24.15
N LEU A 21 14.11 -3.04 -23.96
CA LEU A 21 12.73 -3.51 -23.76
C LEU A 21 12.04 -3.74 -25.09
N ASP A 22 11.22 -4.79 -25.15
CA ASP A 22 10.28 -5.06 -26.24
C ASP A 22 8.90 -5.47 -25.67
N GLN A 23 7.89 -5.66 -26.53
CA GLN A 23 6.53 -6.04 -26.16
C GLN A 23 5.95 -5.19 -25.03
N LEU A 24 6.13 -3.86 -25.14
CA LEU A 24 5.60 -2.93 -24.13
C LEU A 24 4.08 -2.84 -24.24
N GLU A 25 3.39 -3.13 -23.13
CA GLU A 25 1.94 -3.04 -22.98
C GLU A 25 1.58 -2.13 -21.80
N VAL A 26 0.61 -1.26 -22.00
CA VAL A 26 0.10 -0.38 -20.95
C VAL A 26 -0.73 -1.19 -19.96
N ILE A 27 -0.40 -1.12 -18.67
CA ILE A 27 -1.24 -1.61 -17.56
C ILE A 27 -2.08 -0.46 -17.03
N TYR A 28 -1.43 0.69 -16.76
CA TYR A 28 -2.06 1.91 -16.28
C TYR A 28 -1.30 3.12 -16.82
N GLU A 29 -2.02 4.16 -17.22
CA GLU A 29 -1.41 5.43 -17.67
C GLU A 29 -2.28 6.62 -17.27
N HIS A 30 -1.66 7.61 -16.67
CA HIS A 30 -2.20 8.92 -16.35
C HIS A 30 -1.16 9.99 -16.72
N ALA A 31 -1.52 11.25 -16.73
CA ALA A 31 -0.65 12.34 -17.18
C ALA A 31 0.74 12.40 -16.52
N SER A 32 0.84 12.03 -15.22
CA SER A 32 2.08 12.08 -14.43
C SER A 32 2.68 10.73 -14.10
N LYS A 33 1.93 9.61 -14.29
CA LYS A 33 2.29 8.27 -13.84
C LYS A 33 1.93 7.24 -14.90
N GLY A 34 2.81 6.25 -15.12
CA GLY A 34 2.53 5.12 -16.01
C GLY A 34 3.13 3.82 -15.48
N VAL A 35 2.41 2.72 -15.69
CA VAL A 35 2.84 1.35 -15.38
C VAL A 35 2.70 0.51 -16.65
N PHE A 36 3.79 -0.12 -17.04
CA PHE A 36 3.87 -0.88 -18.29
C PHE A 36 4.45 -2.26 -18.02
N SER A 37 3.92 -3.29 -18.67
CA SER A 37 4.61 -4.56 -18.76
C SER A 37 5.46 -4.60 -20.02
N ALA A 38 6.61 -5.27 -19.96
CA ALA A 38 7.49 -5.47 -21.10
C ALA A 38 8.36 -6.72 -20.95
N GLN A 39 9.12 -7.03 -22.00
CA GLN A 39 10.19 -8.00 -21.99
C GLN A 39 11.54 -7.27 -22.06
N SER A 40 12.43 -7.55 -21.11
CA SER A 40 13.82 -7.12 -21.17
C SER A 40 14.70 -8.27 -21.63
N LYS A 41 15.65 -8.01 -22.52
CA LYS A 41 16.65 -9.03 -22.91
C LYS A 41 17.54 -9.50 -21.76
N HIS A 42 17.69 -8.64 -20.73
CA HIS A 42 18.58 -8.91 -19.61
C HIS A 42 17.85 -9.52 -18.40
N PHE A 43 16.57 -9.13 -18.17
CA PHE A 43 15.84 -9.45 -16.95
C PHE A 43 14.62 -10.35 -17.20
N GLY A 44 14.23 -10.57 -18.46
CA GLY A 44 13.01 -11.31 -18.79
C GLY A 44 11.75 -10.44 -18.63
N PRO A 45 10.64 -11.01 -18.14
CA PRO A 45 9.40 -10.25 -17.90
C PRO A 45 9.61 -9.18 -16.84
N ILE A 46 9.25 -7.92 -17.16
CA ILE A 46 9.42 -6.77 -16.26
C ILE A 46 8.16 -5.91 -16.16
N ILE A 47 8.10 -5.11 -15.12
CA ILE A 47 7.25 -3.93 -14.98
C ILE A 47 8.14 -2.69 -15.03
N LEU A 48 7.75 -1.74 -15.87
CA LEU A 48 8.33 -0.40 -15.92
C LEU A 48 7.34 0.57 -15.28
N LYS A 49 7.76 1.22 -14.20
CA LYS A 49 7.02 2.34 -13.59
C LYS A 49 7.67 3.65 -13.98
N ILE A 50 6.83 4.61 -14.34
CA ILE A 50 7.21 6.00 -14.65
C ILE A 50 6.39 6.89 -13.73
N ASP A 51 7.04 7.72 -12.92
CA ASP A 51 6.35 8.66 -12.04
C ASP A 51 7.11 10.00 -12.00
N GLN A 52 6.36 11.10 -11.97
CA GLN A 52 6.91 12.43 -11.75
C GLN A 52 7.09 12.72 -10.24
N HIS A 53 6.38 12.00 -9.37
CA HIS A 53 6.54 12.09 -7.92
C HIS A 53 7.70 11.23 -7.42
N ILE A 54 8.91 11.70 -7.70
CA ILE A 54 10.17 10.99 -7.41
C ILE A 54 10.32 10.50 -5.96
N PRO A 55 9.93 11.26 -4.90
CA PRO A 55 10.07 10.79 -3.53
C PRO A 55 9.32 9.49 -3.24
N GLN A 56 8.13 9.30 -3.81
CA GLN A 56 7.36 8.07 -3.64
C GLN A 56 8.03 6.89 -4.35
N LEU A 57 8.46 7.08 -5.59
CA LEU A 57 9.14 6.05 -6.37
C LEU A 57 10.49 5.65 -5.74
N GLU A 58 11.19 6.61 -5.12
CA GLU A 58 12.44 6.37 -4.39
C GLU A 58 12.19 5.56 -3.10
N SER A 59 11.12 5.86 -2.37
CA SER A 59 10.72 5.11 -1.17
C SER A 59 10.39 3.66 -1.51
N GLU A 60 9.60 3.44 -2.55
CA GLU A 60 9.29 2.11 -3.09
C GLU A 60 10.57 1.34 -3.47
N PHE A 61 11.46 1.98 -4.26
CA PHE A 61 12.75 1.41 -4.62
C PHE A 61 13.55 0.97 -3.40
N HIS A 62 13.68 1.84 -2.39
CA HIS A 62 14.48 1.54 -1.21
C HIS A 62 13.93 0.36 -0.41
N MET A 63 12.62 0.26 -0.23
CA MET A 63 12.01 -0.86 0.47
C MET A 63 12.21 -2.17 -0.30
N LEU A 64 11.89 -2.20 -1.58
CA LEU A 64 12.03 -3.40 -2.41
C LEU A 64 13.50 -3.86 -2.53
N ALA A 65 14.44 -2.93 -2.64
CA ALA A 65 15.86 -3.23 -2.70
C ALA A 65 16.37 -3.90 -1.40
N GLN A 66 15.88 -3.47 -0.23
CA GLN A 66 16.24 -4.08 1.06
C GLN A 66 15.68 -5.51 1.19
N LEU A 67 14.47 -5.75 0.72
CA LEU A 67 13.84 -7.08 0.75
C LEU A 67 14.47 -8.07 -0.23
N SER A 68 15.16 -7.58 -1.27
CA SER A 68 15.91 -8.40 -2.23
C SER A 68 15.09 -9.52 -2.88
N GLY A 69 13.78 -9.31 -3.04
CA GLY A 69 12.84 -10.28 -3.60
C GLY A 69 12.33 -11.35 -2.61
N CYS A 70 12.63 -11.21 -1.32
CA CYS A 70 12.00 -12.02 -0.28
C CYS A 70 10.58 -11.50 -0.05
N ARG A 71 9.57 -12.28 -0.40
CA ARG A 71 8.14 -11.88 -0.34
C ARG A 71 7.80 -10.56 -1.05
N SER A 72 8.66 -10.11 -1.96
CA SER A 72 8.44 -8.91 -2.76
C SER A 72 8.84 -9.14 -4.21
N CYS A 73 8.40 -8.30 -5.15
CA CYS A 73 9.02 -8.24 -6.46
C CYS A 73 10.49 -7.79 -6.34
N LYS A 74 11.33 -8.25 -7.26
CA LYS A 74 12.72 -7.79 -7.33
C LYS A 74 12.78 -6.45 -8.04
N VAL A 75 13.68 -5.58 -7.58
CA VAL A 75 14.05 -4.37 -8.31
C VAL A 75 15.26 -4.65 -9.17
N TYR A 76 15.19 -4.29 -10.44
CA TYR A 76 16.31 -4.45 -11.39
C TYR A 76 17.07 -3.15 -11.61
N ALA A 77 16.39 -2.01 -11.67
CA ALA A 77 17.02 -0.72 -11.89
C ALA A 77 16.12 0.44 -11.40
N PHE A 78 16.76 1.53 -10.99
CA PHE A 78 16.10 2.79 -10.66
C PHE A 78 16.87 3.94 -11.31
N ASP A 79 16.18 4.78 -12.05
CA ASP A 79 16.72 6.03 -12.58
C ASP A 79 15.96 7.21 -11.97
N LYS A 80 16.50 7.71 -10.85
CA LYS A 80 15.92 8.84 -10.12
C LYS A 80 15.78 10.09 -10.99
N SER A 81 16.73 10.33 -11.88
CA SER A 81 16.73 11.55 -12.71
C SER A 81 15.64 11.56 -13.77
N ALA A 82 15.27 10.37 -14.24
CA ALA A 82 14.20 10.19 -15.24
C ALA A 82 12.85 9.83 -14.62
N GLY A 83 12.82 9.48 -13.31
CA GLY A 83 11.62 8.98 -12.64
C GLY A 83 11.17 7.62 -13.15
N LEU A 84 12.12 6.67 -13.25
CA LEU A 84 11.89 5.34 -13.79
C LEU A 84 12.31 4.26 -12.80
N LEU A 85 11.45 3.27 -12.59
CA LEU A 85 11.71 2.09 -11.80
C LEU A 85 11.44 0.84 -12.64
N LEU A 86 12.40 -0.11 -12.64
CA LEU A 86 12.29 -1.37 -13.37
C LEU A 86 12.23 -2.52 -12.36
N GLU A 87 11.16 -3.30 -12.41
CA GLU A 87 10.85 -4.35 -11.45
C GLU A 87 10.58 -5.68 -12.14
N GLU A 88 10.63 -6.74 -11.35
CA GLU A 88 10.17 -8.07 -11.75
C GLU A 88 8.66 -8.05 -12.04
N ARG A 89 8.26 -8.57 -13.20
CA ARG A 89 6.87 -8.95 -13.43
C ARG A 89 6.61 -10.29 -12.77
N ILE A 90 5.87 -10.28 -11.66
CA ILE A 90 5.47 -11.53 -10.98
C ILE A 90 4.53 -12.32 -11.89
N LEU A 91 4.78 -13.61 -12.03
CA LEU A 91 3.98 -14.53 -12.85
C LEU A 91 3.52 -15.73 -11.99
N PRO A 92 2.27 -16.23 -12.17
CA PRO A 92 1.25 -15.73 -13.09
C PRO A 92 0.70 -14.35 -12.71
N GLY A 93 0.98 -13.84 -11.50
CA GLY A 93 0.60 -12.51 -11.05
C GLY A 93 -0.89 -12.37 -10.70
N THR A 94 -1.56 -13.51 -10.40
CA THR A 94 -2.94 -13.49 -9.93
C THR A 94 -3.01 -12.81 -8.58
N VAL A 95 -3.85 -11.78 -8.45
CA VAL A 95 -4.03 -11.03 -7.20
C VAL A 95 -4.68 -11.88 -6.12
N LEU A 96 -4.33 -11.64 -4.86
CA LEU A 96 -4.89 -12.38 -3.71
C LEU A 96 -6.41 -12.24 -3.61
N ARG A 97 -6.99 -11.14 -4.09
CA ARG A 97 -8.44 -10.91 -4.17
C ARG A 97 -9.17 -12.04 -4.93
N SER A 98 -8.51 -12.70 -5.86
CA SER A 98 -9.08 -13.81 -6.64
C SER A 98 -9.21 -15.14 -5.86
N GLU A 99 -8.60 -15.24 -4.66
CA GLU A 99 -8.79 -16.43 -3.79
C GLU A 99 -10.12 -16.32 -3.05
N ALA A 100 -10.99 -17.29 -3.27
CA ALA A 100 -12.36 -17.26 -2.74
C ALA A 100 -12.44 -17.49 -1.20
N SER A 101 -11.45 -18.18 -0.61
CA SER A 101 -11.45 -18.52 0.81
C SER A 101 -10.81 -17.42 1.64
N LEU A 102 -11.58 -16.83 2.58
CA LEU A 102 -11.07 -15.86 3.57
C LEU A 102 -9.89 -16.44 4.36
N GLU A 103 -9.97 -17.69 4.80
CA GLU A 103 -8.90 -18.34 5.55
C GLU A 103 -7.59 -18.40 4.75
N LYS A 104 -7.66 -18.73 3.46
CA LYS A 104 -6.47 -18.76 2.58
C LYS A 104 -5.95 -17.36 2.28
N ARG A 105 -6.85 -16.36 2.10
CA ARG A 105 -6.41 -14.97 1.94
C ARG A 105 -5.67 -14.48 3.17
N LEU A 106 -6.22 -14.72 4.36
CA LEU A 106 -5.56 -14.38 5.64
C LEU A 106 -4.21 -15.06 5.79
N GLN A 107 -4.14 -16.37 5.52
CA GLN A 107 -2.90 -17.12 5.61
C GLN A 107 -1.82 -16.56 4.68
N ALA A 108 -2.17 -16.30 3.42
CA ALA A 108 -1.24 -15.73 2.45
C ALA A 108 -0.78 -14.31 2.84
N PHE A 109 -1.71 -13.47 3.27
CA PHE A 109 -1.42 -12.13 3.77
C PHE A 109 -0.45 -12.17 4.96
N LEU A 110 -0.75 -12.96 5.99
CA LEU A 110 0.07 -13.04 7.19
C LEU A 110 1.45 -13.64 6.94
N GLN A 111 1.60 -14.56 5.98
CA GLN A 111 2.92 -15.04 5.56
C GLN A 111 3.77 -13.89 5.01
N VAL A 112 3.20 -13.02 4.17
CA VAL A 112 3.92 -11.85 3.66
C VAL A 112 4.16 -10.86 4.80
N PHE A 113 3.14 -10.51 5.57
CA PHE A 113 3.22 -9.59 6.71
C PHE A 113 4.39 -9.92 7.67
N HIS A 114 4.57 -11.18 8.04
CA HIS A 114 5.63 -11.58 8.98
C HIS A 114 7.05 -11.54 8.39
N GLU A 115 7.19 -11.47 7.06
CA GLU A 115 8.49 -11.58 6.41
C GLU A 115 8.99 -10.26 5.77
N ILE A 116 8.16 -9.20 5.73
CA ILE A 116 8.51 -7.96 5.01
C ILE A 116 9.00 -6.81 5.90
N HIS A 117 8.84 -6.91 7.21
CA HIS A 117 9.16 -5.82 8.12
C HIS A 117 10.66 -5.79 8.46
N MET A 118 11.36 -4.79 7.93
CA MET A 118 12.78 -4.56 8.19
C MET A 118 12.96 -3.40 9.18
N PRO A 119 13.89 -3.47 10.14
CA PRO A 119 14.17 -2.36 11.04
C PRO A 119 14.46 -1.06 10.29
N ALA A 120 13.92 0.06 10.78
CA ALA A 120 14.10 1.37 10.17
C ALA A 120 14.40 2.43 11.22
N ASP A 121 15.52 3.13 11.06
CA ASP A 121 15.96 4.19 11.98
C ASP A 121 15.50 5.60 11.56
N SER A 122 15.05 5.76 10.31
CA SER A 122 14.63 7.05 9.75
C SER A 122 13.69 6.87 8.56
N GLY A 123 12.95 7.91 8.25
CA GLY A 123 12.00 7.95 7.12
C GLY A 123 10.74 8.73 7.47
N VAL A 124 9.85 8.89 6.48
CA VAL A 124 8.49 9.39 6.71
C VAL A 124 7.75 8.36 7.55
N THR A 125 7.15 8.81 8.65
CA THR A 125 6.42 7.92 9.55
C THR A 125 4.93 7.88 9.20
N TYR A 126 4.24 6.83 9.63
CA TYR A 126 2.78 6.78 9.56
C TYR A 126 2.14 7.95 10.33
N LEU A 127 2.77 8.36 11.43
CA LEU A 127 2.32 9.53 12.20
C LEU A 127 2.38 10.83 11.37
N ASN A 128 3.41 11.00 10.53
CA ASN A 128 3.47 12.15 9.62
C ASN A 128 2.34 12.16 8.58
N TRP A 129 1.84 11.01 8.16
CA TRP A 129 0.66 10.95 7.30
C TRP A 129 -0.57 11.47 8.04
N LEU A 130 -0.78 11.04 9.29
CA LEU A 130 -1.91 11.49 10.11
C LEU A 130 -1.82 12.99 10.44
N GLU A 131 -0.61 13.52 10.68
CA GLU A 131 -0.38 14.96 10.85
C GLU A 131 -0.84 15.74 9.62
N LYS A 132 -0.45 15.31 8.42
CA LYS A 132 -0.84 15.95 7.16
C LYS A 132 -2.34 15.92 6.93
N ILE A 133 -3.03 14.81 7.17
CA ILE A 133 -4.49 14.79 7.03
C ILE A 133 -5.19 15.64 8.07
N CYS A 134 -4.64 15.79 9.29
CA CYS A 134 -5.16 16.73 10.28
C CYS A 134 -5.03 18.18 9.80
N GLU A 135 -3.88 18.55 9.22
CA GLU A 135 -3.65 19.87 8.62
C GLU A 135 -4.65 20.12 7.48
N TYR A 136 -4.77 19.17 6.54
CA TYR A 136 -5.73 19.26 5.44
C TYR A 136 -7.18 19.42 5.92
N CYS A 137 -7.61 18.59 6.88
CA CYS A 137 -8.96 18.65 7.44
C CYS A 137 -9.26 20.02 8.12
N SER A 138 -8.27 20.57 8.82
CA SER A 138 -8.41 21.88 9.46
C SER A 138 -8.47 23.02 8.44
N GLU A 139 -7.64 23.00 7.40
CA GLU A 139 -7.63 24.01 6.35
C GLU A 139 -8.95 24.03 5.54
N HIS A 140 -9.52 22.86 5.28
CA HIS A 140 -10.73 22.70 4.47
C HIS A 140 -12.02 22.58 5.31
N GLN A 141 -11.93 22.59 6.65
CA GLN A 141 -13.04 22.44 7.58
C GLN A 141 -13.88 21.16 7.35
N VAL A 142 -13.17 20.04 7.10
CA VAL A 142 -13.77 18.73 6.81
C VAL A 142 -13.26 17.68 7.80
N ALA A 143 -14.17 16.93 8.42
CA ALA A 143 -13.88 15.75 9.23
C ALA A 143 -12.81 15.92 10.34
N GLU A 144 -12.59 17.13 10.89
CA GLU A 144 -11.54 17.45 11.86
C GLU A 144 -11.54 16.53 13.09
N ASP A 145 -12.71 16.23 13.66
CA ASP A 145 -12.85 15.35 14.84
C ASP A 145 -12.42 13.91 14.50
N MET A 146 -12.70 13.44 13.27
CA MET A 146 -12.31 12.09 12.82
C MET A 146 -10.82 12.01 12.61
N ALA A 147 -10.22 12.99 11.94
CA ALA A 147 -8.78 13.07 11.71
C ALA A 147 -8.01 13.15 13.04
N SER A 148 -8.45 14.01 13.98
CA SER A 148 -7.84 14.13 15.31
C SER A 148 -7.89 12.82 16.10
N ARG A 149 -9.00 12.09 16.05
CA ARG A 149 -9.12 10.78 16.70
C ARG A 149 -8.22 9.72 16.04
N ALA A 150 -8.16 9.69 14.71
CA ALA A 150 -7.27 8.81 13.97
C ALA A 150 -5.79 9.06 14.34
N HIS A 151 -5.39 10.33 14.43
CA HIS A 151 -4.05 10.72 14.86
C HIS A 151 -3.75 10.25 16.30
N LEU A 152 -4.69 10.40 17.24
CA LEU A 152 -4.52 9.89 18.61
C LEU A 152 -4.30 8.36 18.65
N PHE A 153 -5.06 7.59 17.88
CA PHE A 153 -4.86 6.14 17.80
C PHE A 153 -3.51 5.77 17.20
N CYS A 154 -3.08 6.49 16.16
CA CYS A 154 -1.75 6.32 15.61
C CYS A 154 -0.67 6.56 16.67
N ALA A 155 -0.73 7.68 17.39
CA ALA A 155 0.22 8.03 18.45
C ALA A 155 0.23 6.98 19.57
N GLU A 156 -0.95 6.49 20.00
CA GLU A 156 -1.06 5.40 20.99
C GLU A 156 -0.32 4.14 20.53
N MET A 157 -0.46 3.75 19.26
CA MET A 157 0.25 2.57 18.73
C MET A 157 1.76 2.80 18.67
N PHE A 158 2.19 4.01 18.35
CA PHE A 158 3.60 4.35 18.40
C PHE A 158 4.21 4.29 19.82
N GLU A 159 3.43 4.60 20.85
CA GLU A 159 3.87 4.44 22.25
C GLU A 159 3.85 2.98 22.69
N LYS A 160 2.80 2.24 22.34
CA LYS A 160 2.58 0.86 22.76
C LYS A 160 3.55 -0.13 22.12
N TYR A 161 3.89 0.12 20.85
CA TYR A 161 4.78 -0.72 20.03
C TYR A 161 6.01 0.09 19.64
N PRO A 162 7.09 0.07 20.42
CA PRO A 162 8.25 0.95 20.22
C PRO A 162 9.12 0.58 19.02
N ASP A 163 9.06 -0.66 18.54
CA ASP A 163 9.84 -1.09 17.40
C ASP A 163 9.40 -0.36 16.12
N ARG A 164 10.38 0.12 15.36
CA ARG A 164 10.16 0.82 14.10
C ARG A 164 10.67 -0.01 12.96
N VAL A 165 9.78 -0.23 12.00
CA VAL A 165 10.07 -0.99 10.79
C VAL A 165 9.64 -0.23 9.55
N LEU A 166 10.22 -0.60 8.41
CA LEU A 166 9.66 -0.22 7.12
C LEU A 166 8.35 -1.00 6.93
N LEU A 167 7.29 -0.26 6.69
CA LEU A 167 5.96 -0.77 6.40
C LEU A 167 5.71 -0.74 4.90
N HIS A 168 4.89 -1.65 4.43
CA HIS A 168 4.29 -1.52 3.12
C HIS A 168 3.45 -0.25 3.01
N GLY A 169 2.64 0.04 4.03
CA GLY A 169 1.79 1.23 4.12
C GLY A 169 0.55 1.19 3.23
N ASP A 170 0.39 0.12 2.43
CA ASP A 170 -0.76 -0.14 1.56
C ASP A 170 -0.90 -1.65 1.29
N LEU A 171 -0.71 -2.46 2.32
CA LEU A 171 -0.70 -3.92 2.21
C LEU A 171 -2.12 -4.48 2.12
N HIS A 172 -2.58 -4.74 0.90
CA HIS A 172 -3.90 -5.28 0.64
C HIS A 172 -3.89 -6.32 -0.49
N HIS A 173 -5.05 -6.87 -0.76
CA HIS A 173 -5.27 -8.00 -1.66
C HIS A 173 -4.74 -7.82 -3.09
N ASP A 174 -4.80 -6.59 -3.63
CA ASP A 174 -4.38 -6.32 -5.00
C ASP A 174 -2.87 -6.09 -5.12
N ASN A 175 -2.22 -5.81 -3.98
CA ASN A 175 -0.77 -5.65 -3.87
C ASN A 175 -0.06 -6.96 -3.50
N LEU A 176 -0.78 -8.09 -3.45
CA LEU A 176 -0.25 -9.43 -3.20
C LEU A 176 -0.48 -10.33 -4.41
N LEU A 177 0.59 -10.69 -5.10
CA LEU A 177 0.56 -11.43 -6.36
C LEU A 177 1.10 -12.85 -6.18
N LEU A 178 0.35 -13.82 -6.73
CA LEU A 178 0.72 -15.24 -6.72
C LEU A 178 1.91 -15.50 -7.66
N ARG A 179 2.94 -16.19 -7.16
CA ARG A 179 4.07 -16.72 -7.91
C ARG A 179 3.79 -18.13 -8.43
N THR A 180 4.59 -18.58 -9.39
CA THR A 180 4.51 -19.93 -9.95
C THR A 180 4.79 -21.06 -8.94
N ASP A 181 5.48 -20.77 -7.85
CA ASP A 181 5.74 -21.73 -6.76
C ASP A 181 4.62 -21.80 -5.72
N GLY A 182 3.54 -21.05 -5.92
CA GLY A 182 2.39 -20.98 -5.01
C GLY A 182 2.56 -20.00 -3.85
N SER A 183 3.68 -19.31 -3.75
CA SER A 183 3.86 -18.25 -2.75
C SER A 183 3.28 -16.92 -3.23
N TYR A 184 2.96 -16.02 -2.29
CA TYR A 184 2.60 -14.64 -2.60
C TYR A 184 3.77 -13.70 -2.36
N ALA A 185 3.84 -12.66 -3.18
CA ALA A 185 4.81 -11.58 -3.07
C ALA A 185 4.13 -10.22 -3.22
N MET A 186 4.58 -9.25 -2.43
CA MET A 186 4.06 -7.89 -2.49
C MET A 186 4.66 -7.06 -3.62
N ILE A 187 3.89 -6.06 -4.04
CA ILE A 187 4.25 -4.99 -4.98
C ILE A 187 3.79 -3.64 -4.42
N ASP A 188 4.26 -2.53 -4.95
CA ASP A 188 3.78 -1.16 -4.68
C ASP A 188 3.91 -0.67 -3.21
N PRO A 189 4.97 -1.00 -2.45
CA PRO A 189 5.09 -0.50 -1.10
C PRO A 189 5.31 1.02 -1.06
N LYS A 190 4.75 1.67 -0.03
CA LYS A 190 4.95 3.11 0.23
C LYS A 190 6.24 3.37 0.99
N GLY A 191 6.78 2.37 1.70
CA GLY A 191 8.04 2.49 2.45
C GLY A 191 7.95 3.51 3.59
N VAL A 192 6.83 3.50 4.32
CA VAL A 192 6.61 4.36 5.48
C VAL A 192 7.10 3.68 6.76
N VAL A 193 7.46 4.46 7.79
CA VAL A 193 8.00 3.93 9.05
C VAL A 193 6.94 3.90 10.14
N GLY A 194 6.85 2.79 10.86
CA GLY A 194 5.94 2.63 12.00
C GLY A 194 6.05 1.27 12.67
N PRO A 195 5.20 1.02 13.69
CA PRO A 195 5.02 -0.32 14.24
C PRO A 195 4.43 -1.28 13.21
N ALA A 196 4.89 -2.53 13.17
CA ALA A 196 4.45 -3.53 12.19
C ALA A 196 2.91 -3.71 12.11
N ILE A 197 2.21 -3.60 13.25
CA ILE A 197 0.75 -3.69 13.32
C ILE A 197 0.02 -2.73 12.36
N MET A 198 0.66 -1.62 11.96
CA MET A 198 0.09 -0.61 11.06
C MET A 198 -0.19 -1.15 9.64
N ASP A 199 0.40 -2.26 9.23
CA ASP A 199 0.12 -2.88 7.94
C ASP A 199 -1.11 -3.84 7.96
N LEU A 200 -1.72 -4.11 9.14
CA LEU A 200 -2.88 -4.99 9.22
C LEU A 200 -4.20 -4.37 8.71
N PRO A 201 -4.53 -3.11 9.00
CA PRO A 201 -5.88 -2.59 8.76
C PRO A 201 -6.26 -2.45 7.28
N ARG A 202 -5.28 -2.28 6.39
CA ARG A 202 -5.53 -2.25 4.94
C ARG A 202 -6.13 -3.55 4.41
N PHE A 203 -5.79 -4.69 5.01
CA PHE A 203 -6.42 -5.96 4.67
C PHE A 203 -7.91 -5.92 4.99
N ILE A 204 -8.30 -5.42 6.18
CA ILE A 204 -9.71 -5.34 6.59
C ILE A 204 -10.49 -4.46 5.63
N LEU A 205 -9.98 -3.26 5.37
CA LEU A 205 -10.58 -2.27 4.50
C LEU A 205 -10.88 -2.84 3.10
N ASN A 206 -9.92 -3.57 2.54
CA ASN A 206 -10.02 -4.15 1.20
C ASN A 206 -10.72 -5.51 1.15
N GLU A 207 -10.80 -6.24 2.26
CA GLU A 207 -11.61 -7.47 2.36
C GLU A 207 -13.10 -7.16 2.26
N LEU A 208 -13.51 -5.99 2.72
CA LEU A 208 -14.89 -5.53 2.71
C LEU A 208 -15.34 -4.97 1.37
N ASP A 209 -14.40 -4.60 0.49
CA ASP A 209 -14.67 -4.05 -0.84
C ASP A 209 -14.82 -5.15 -1.92
N THR A 210 -15.23 -6.37 -1.55
CA THR A 210 -15.47 -7.41 -2.53
C THR A 210 -16.84 -7.28 -3.17
N ASP A 211 -16.89 -7.07 -4.48
CA ASP A 211 -18.07 -7.21 -5.37
C ASP A 211 -19.28 -6.31 -5.05
N HIS A 212 -19.08 -5.05 -4.63
CA HIS A 212 -20.18 -4.11 -4.35
C HIS A 212 -21.17 -4.58 -3.26
N VAL A 213 -20.81 -5.59 -2.49
CA VAL A 213 -21.53 -5.96 -1.28
C VAL A 213 -21.14 -4.95 -0.20
N CYS A 214 -22.11 -4.20 0.27
CA CYS A 214 -21.97 -3.32 1.43
C CYS A 214 -21.28 -4.09 2.55
N PRO A 215 -20.16 -3.62 3.12
CA PRO A 215 -19.49 -4.32 4.20
C PRO A 215 -20.50 -4.60 5.32
N ASP A 216 -20.63 -5.85 5.67
CA ASP A 216 -21.43 -6.28 6.80
C ASP A 216 -20.56 -6.19 8.06
N ARG A 217 -21.08 -5.51 9.09
CA ARG A 217 -20.40 -5.42 10.39
C ARG A 217 -19.97 -6.81 10.91
N GLN A 218 -20.80 -7.82 10.74
CA GLN A 218 -20.49 -9.18 11.18
C GLN A 218 -19.25 -9.75 10.46
N HIS A 219 -19.13 -9.49 9.17
CA HIS A 219 -17.94 -9.91 8.40
C HIS A 219 -16.68 -9.18 8.88
N SER A 220 -16.78 -7.85 9.12
CA SER A 220 -15.65 -7.08 9.69
C SER A 220 -15.23 -7.62 11.06
N GLU A 221 -16.18 -7.93 11.94
CA GLU A 221 -15.91 -8.52 13.26
C GLU A 221 -15.17 -9.86 13.14
N GLU A 222 -15.56 -10.71 12.19
CA GLU A 222 -14.92 -11.97 11.92
C GLU A 222 -13.47 -11.78 11.42
N VAL A 223 -13.27 -10.91 10.43
CA VAL A 223 -11.94 -10.62 9.85
C VAL A 223 -11.00 -10.05 10.94
N ILE A 224 -11.45 -9.07 11.72
CA ILE A 224 -10.67 -8.46 12.80
C ILE A 224 -10.29 -9.50 13.86
N ARG A 225 -11.26 -10.33 14.27
CA ARG A 225 -11.01 -11.41 15.22
C ARG A 225 -9.96 -12.40 14.71
N LEU A 226 -10.10 -12.87 13.48
CA LEU A 226 -9.16 -13.81 12.86
C LEU A 226 -7.76 -13.21 12.69
N LEU A 227 -7.67 -11.93 12.31
CA LEU A 227 -6.40 -11.21 12.25
C LEU A 227 -5.75 -11.14 13.63
N GLY A 228 -6.50 -10.81 14.68
CA GLY A 228 -5.99 -10.77 16.05
C GLY A 228 -5.47 -12.13 16.52
N GLU A 229 -6.24 -13.20 16.29
CA GLU A 229 -5.87 -14.56 16.68
C GLU A 229 -4.61 -15.06 15.96
N GLN A 230 -4.45 -14.75 14.68
CA GLN A 230 -3.38 -15.29 13.85
C GLN A 230 -2.12 -14.39 13.81
N SER A 231 -2.28 -13.07 13.95
CA SER A 231 -1.14 -12.14 14.01
C SER A 231 -0.55 -12.01 15.42
N GLY A 232 -1.33 -12.35 16.46
CA GLY A 232 -0.97 -12.20 17.86
C GLY A 232 -1.15 -10.78 18.43
N TYR A 233 -1.69 -9.85 17.64
CA TYR A 233 -2.01 -8.51 18.13
C TYR A 233 -3.41 -8.45 18.77
N PRO A 234 -3.61 -7.63 19.83
CA PRO A 234 -4.89 -7.46 20.47
C PRO A 234 -5.97 -6.94 19.49
N VAL A 235 -7.14 -7.57 19.50
CA VAL A 235 -8.29 -7.16 18.67
C VAL A 235 -8.62 -5.68 18.86
N ALA A 236 -8.62 -5.18 20.10
CA ALA A 236 -8.90 -3.76 20.38
C ALA A 236 -7.93 -2.76 19.72
N ASP A 237 -6.67 -3.17 19.49
CA ASP A 237 -5.72 -2.32 18.77
C ASP A 237 -6.00 -2.35 17.26
N ILE A 238 -6.34 -3.53 16.74
CA ILE A 238 -6.72 -3.68 15.32
C ILE A 238 -7.99 -2.87 14.99
N GLU A 239 -8.98 -2.87 15.90
CA GLU A 239 -10.20 -2.06 15.78
C GLU A 239 -9.90 -0.55 15.69
N LYS A 240 -9.02 -0.05 16.56
CA LYS A 240 -8.56 1.34 16.52
C LYS A 240 -7.86 1.68 15.21
N LEU A 241 -6.98 0.77 14.76
CA LEU A 241 -6.25 0.95 13.51
C LEU A 241 -7.15 0.83 12.28
N TYR A 242 -8.17 -0.02 12.31
CA TYR A 242 -9.17 -0.08 11.25
C TYR A 242 -9.91 1.25 11.12
N TYR A 243 -10.34 1.86 12.25
CA TYR A 243 -10.92 3.19 12.23
C TYR A 243 -9.95 4.25 11.68
N MET A 244 -8.71 4.24 12.15
CA MET A 244 -7.67 5.14 11.68
C MET A 244 -7.48 5.04 10.16
N GLU A 245 -7.38 3.82 9.65
CA GLU A 245 -7.16 3.56 8.23
C GLU A 245 -8.37 3.95 7.36
N ALA A 246 -9.60 3.68 7.84
CA ALA A 246 -10.81 4.12 7.16
C ALA A 246 -10.88 5.65 7.05
N VAL A 247 -10.48 6.38 8.10
CA VAL A 247 -10.40 7.86 8.05
C VAL A 247 -9.33 8.32 7.07
N LEU A 248 -8.12 7.74 7.16
CA LEU A 248 -6.99 8.11 6.29
C LEU A 248 -7.34 7.91 4.81
N ALA A 249 -7.88 6.75 4.45
CA ALA A 249 -8.30 6.44 3.08
C ALA A 249 -9.38 7.40 2.56
N ASN A 250 -10.39 7.69 3.40
CA ASN A 250 -11.47 8.60 3.04
C ASN A 250 -11.01 10.05 2.84
N ILE A 251 -10.05 10.53 3.64
CA ILE A 251 -9.51 11.89 3.45
C ILE A 251 -8.68 11.95 2.16
N TRP A 252 -7.90 10.92 1.83
CA TRP A 252 -7.19 10.86 0.54
C TRP A 252 -8.16 10.89 -0.65
N CYS A 253 -9.31 10.17 -0.60
CA CYS A 253 -10.35 10.30 -1.63
C CYS A 253 -10.84 11.75 -1.78
N VAL A 254 -11.03 12.46 -0.65
CA VAL A 254 -11.44 13.88 -0.68
C VAL A 254 -10.36 14.79 -1.27
N GLU A 255 -9.08 14.56 -0.94
CA GLU A 255 -7.95 15.28 -1.54
C GLU A 255 -7.90 15.08 -3.07
N ASP A 256 -8.27 13.87 -3.56
CA ASP A 256 -8.35 13.54 -4.98
C ASP A 256 -9.66 14.03 -5.65
N GLY A 257 -10.56 14.69 -4.89
CA GLY A 257 -11.82 15.26 -5.39
C GLY A 257 -12.98 14.27 -5.43
N GLU A 258 -12.86 13.14 -4.74
CA GLU A 258 -13.91 12.12 -4.60
C GLU A 258 -14.75 12.35 -3.33
N GLU A 259 -15.88 11.65 -3.23
CA GLU A 259 -16.73 11.69 -2.02
C GLU A 259 -16.27 10.65 -0.98
N MET A 260 -16.41 11.00 0.31
CA MET A 260 -16.17 10.06 1.41
C MET A 260 -17.13 8.86 1.39
N ASN A 261 -16.61 7.66 1.59
CA ASN A 261 -17.42 6.47 1.89
C ASN A 261 -17.93 6.51 3.33
N ARG A 262 -19.06 7.19 3.54
CA ARG A 262 -19.68 7.36 4.87
C ARG A 262 -20.09 6.05 5.51
N HIS A 263 -20.46 5.05 4.71
CA HIS A 263 -20.89 3.75 5.21
C HIS A 263 -19.74 3.00 5.88
N GLU A 264 -18.58 2.96 5.25
CA GLU A 264 -17.35 2.38 5.81
C GLU A 264 -16.92 3.07 7.12
N LEU A 265 -16.96 4.41 7.15
CA LEU A 265 -16.66 5.18 8.35
C LEU A 265 -17.64 4.87 9.50
N GLU A 266 -18.93 4.67 9.24
CA GLU A 266 -19.91 4.30 10.25
C GLU A 266 -19.65 2.88 10.78
N ILE A 267 -19.28 1.91 9.93
CA ILE A 267 -18.88 0.58 10.38
C ILE A 267 -17.64 0.66 11.27
N ALA A 268 -16.59 1.35 10.83
CA ALA A 268 -15.36 1.50 11.60
C ALA A 268 -15.62 2.17 12.97
N LYS A 269 -16.52 3.14 13.06
CA LYS A 269 -16.95 3.77 14.33
C LYS A 269 -17.65 2.81 15.28
N CYS A 270 -18.43 1.84 14.75
CA CYS A 270 -19.15 0.89 15.60
C CYS A 270 -18.24 0.07 16.51
N PHE A 271 -17.02 -0.22 16.07
CA PHE A 271 -16.03 -0.97 16.87
C PHE A 271 -15.47 -0.16 18.05
N LEU A 272 -15.49 1.17 17.98
CA LEU A 272 -15.00 2.05 19.05
C LEU A 272 -16.03 2.28 20.19
N GLN A 273 -17.28 1.84 20.03
CA GLN A 273 -18.37 2.10 20.99
C GLN A 273 -18.57 0.97 22.01
N VAL A 274 -17.81 -0.11 21.93
CA VAL A 274 -18.00 -1.34 22.73
C VAL A 274 -17.10 -1.38 23.97
N THR A 275 -16.33 -0.32 24.27
CA THR A 275 -15.48 -0.22 25.46
C THR A 275 -16.02 0.74 26.51
#